data_9a158a14e5a200be44e83fc37a99bbe6
#
_entry.id   9a158a14e5a200be44e83fc37a99bbe6
#
_cell.length_a   1.000
_cell.length_b   1.000
_cell.length_c   1.000
_cell.angle_alpha   90.00
_cell.angle_beta   90.00
_cell.angle_gamma   90.00
#
_symmetry.space_group_name_H-M   'P 1'
#
loop_
_entity.id
_entity.type
_entity.pdbx_description
1 polymer ?
#
loop_
_entity_poly.entity_id
_entity_poly.type
_entity_poly.pdbx_seq_one_letter_code
_entity_poly.pdbx_strand_id
1 'polypeptide(L)'
;MKKLLAMLLSVAMMAALLAGCSGDSDKTGDNKDEGQEATSKVEQMLADVEKSMNEQLGEVPEKSQGEKVGVLISSTSNEFWGTMKTRYEEAAEAAELDIEVFEASAEDDAEGQLDALNTMVGMDFDVIILSPINGTNLIPGIVAANEKDIKVINLGPGVDEAALADAGGHLDAKITVNFEEQGQTVAKDIVERLDGEGQVAILEGLAGAAQSEGRVKGAEDVFAENEGIELVASQDCNWDTDTAYEATKDIMTANPDVKAIFACNDNLALAAVQALNEMGIEGVYVYGVDYTSDAKAAIEDKTMMGSMTYSSAIYTKAAISMAMNLAQGGSYDAPLYLPLTLVTQDNVADMEGWK
;
A
#
# COMPACT_ATOMS: atom_id res chain seq x y z
N MET A 1 -52.82 26.33 22.90
CA MET A 1 -52.86 26.13 24.38
C MET A 1 -51.71 25.24 24.75
N LYS A 2 -50.67 25.85 25.34
CA LYS A 2 -50.08 25.52 26.66
C LYS A 2 -49.47 24.08 26.74
N LYS A 3 -48.25 23.79 27.05
CA LYS A 3 -47.09 24.44 27.76
C LYS A 3 -45.91 23.54 27.45
N LEU A 4 -44.73 24.00 27.04
CA LEU A 4 -43.56 24.42 27.84
C LEU A 4 -43.33 23.60 29.12
N LEU A 5 -42.22 22.84 29.17
CA LEU A 5 -41.19 23.07 30.22
C LEU A 5 -39.90 22.32 29.94
N ALA A 6 -38.86 23.11 29.93
CA ALA A 6 -37.45 22.75 29.98
C ALA A 6 -37.08 22.23 31.37
N MET A 7 -36.02 21.45 31.49
CA MET A 7 -35.18 21.45 32.71
C MET A 7 -33.72 21.10 32.38
N LEU A 8 -32.97 22.09 32.58
CA LEU A 8 -31.54 22.30 32.65
C LEU A 8 -30.89 21.66 33.95
N LEU A 9 -29.57 21.43 33.82
CA LEU A 9 -28.51 21.47 34.82
C LEU A 9 -28.43 20.34 35.87
N SER A 10 -27.22 19.74 35.95
CA SER A 10 -26.27 20.15 37.02
C SER A 10 -24.86 19.56 36.79
N VAL A 11 -23.93 20.49 36.67
CA VAL A 11 -22.48 20.35 36.90
C VAL A 11 -22.26 20.12 38.41
N ALA A 12 -21.37 19.19 38.77
CA ALA A 12 -20.76 19.19 40.08
C ALA A 12 -19.28 18.83 39.97
N MET A 13 -18.43 19.86 40.00
CA MET A 13 -17.05 19.80 40.44
C MET A 13 -16.99 19.35 41.92
N MET A 14 -16.04 18.47 42.24
CA MET A 14 -15.47 18.42 43.56
C MET A 14 -13.98 18.14 43.50
N ALA A 15 -13.20 19.18 43.69
CA ALA A 15 -11.81 19.11 44.07
C ALA A 15 -11.70 18.83 45.58
N ALA A 16 -10.86 17.91 45.97
CA ALA A 16 -10.35 17.86 47.34
C ALA A 16 -8.90 17.39 47.33
N LEU A 17 -8.02 18.34 47.60
CA LEU A 17 -6.65 18.16 48.04
C LEU A 17 -6.66 17.55 49.45
N LEU A 18 -5.75 16.60 49.72
CA LEU A 18 -5.01 16.56 50.99
C LEU A 18 -3.74 15.71 50.85
N ALA A 19 -2.65 16.30 51.24
CA ALA A 19 -1.30 15.78 51.32
C ALA A 19 -1.12 14.78 52.46
N GLY A 20 -0.17 13.86 52.32
CA GLY A 20 0.32 13.00 53.40
C GLY A 20 1.52 12.15 52.97
N CYS A 21 2.67 12.46 53.51
CA CYS A 21 4.02 11.97 53.27
C CYS A 21 4.29 10.48 53.52
N SER A 22 5.33 9.98 52.84
CA SER A 22 6.44 9.15 53.36
C SER A 22 6.33 7.64 53.23
N GLY A 23 7.30 7.05 52.48
CA GLY A 23 7.79 5.70 52.71
C GLY A 23 8.18 4.93 51.42
N ASP A 24 9.40 5.15 50.99
CA ASP A 24 10.45 4.25 50.42
C ASP A 24 10.10 2.99 49.63
N SER A 25 10.77 2.95 48.47
CA SER A 25 11.26 1.83 47.66
C SER A 25 10.29 0.71 47.17
N ASP A 26 9.96 0.71 45.87
CA ASP A 26 10.54 -0.30 44.96
C ASP A 26 10.32 0.10 43.51
N LYS A 27 11.40 -0.03 42.72
CA LYS A 27 11.40 0.19 41.30
C LYS A 27 10.71 -0.98 40.58
N THR A 28 9.54 -0.76 40.04
CA THR A 28 9.02 -1.50 38.89
C THR A 28 8.72 -0.49 37.80
N GLY A 29 9.51 -0.59 36.74
CA GLY A 29 9.48 0.34 35.60
C GLY A 29 8.12 0.36 34.92
N ASP A 30 7.70 1.54 34.63
CA ASP A 30 6.56 1.94 33.85
C ASP A 30 6.76 1.57 32.37
N ASN A 31 6.26 0.39 31.98
CA ASN A 31 6.15 0.01 30.56
C ASN A 31 4.73 0.25 30.02
N LYS A 32 3.95 1.10 30.67
CA LYS A 32 2.55 1.36 30.24
C LYS A 32 2.36 2.65 29.46
N ASP A 33 3.33 3.56 29.50
CA ASP A 33 3.19 4.87 28.85
C ASP A 33 3.65 4.84 27.37
N GLU A 34 4.70 4.08 27.06
CA GLU A 34 5.23 4.03 25.69
C GLU A 34 4.26 3.37 24.67
N GLY A 35 3.57 2.30 25.06
CA GLY A 35 2.60 1.62 24.19
C GLY A 35 1.34 2.44 23.90
N GLN A 36 0.92 3.27 24.84
CA GLN A 36 -0.27 4.11 24.69
C GLN A 36 0.04 5.38 23.87
N GLU A 37 1.27 5.89 23.97
CA GLU A 37 1.76 7.01 23.16
C GLU A 37 2.01 6.57 21.71
N ALA A 38 2.57 5.38 21.47
CA ALA A 38 2.77 4.80 20.16
C ALA A 38 1.43 4.54 19.43
N THR A 39 0.44 3.96 20.09
CA THR A 39 -0.91 3.75 19.52
C THR A 39 -1.55 5.09 19.16
N SER A 40 -1.42 6.11 20.03
CA SER A 40 -1.90 7.47 19.75
C SER A 40 -1.26 8.08 18.49
N LYS A 41 0.04 7.84 18.25
CA LYS A 41 0.76 8.35 17.08
C LYS A 41 0.24 7.72 15.78
N VAL A 42 0.07 6.41 15.75
CA VAL A 42 -0.49 5.71 14.57
C VAL A 42 -1.94 6.13 14.31
N GLU A 43 -2.77 6.24 15.35
CA GLU A 43 -4.13 6.72 15.20
C GLU A 43 -4.18 8.12 14.59
N GLN A 44 -3.28 9.02 15.00
CA GLN A 44 -3.17 10.35 14.40
C GLN A 44 -2.74 10.28 12.94
N MET A 45 -1.73 9.46 12.60
CA MET A 45 -1.28 9.27 11.21
C MET A 45 -2.41 8.74 10.32
N LEU A 46 -3.15 7.74 10.78
CA LEU A 46 -4.30 7.18 10.06
C LEU A 46 -5.41 8.22 9.87
N ALA A 47 -5.69 9.03 10.90
CA ALA A 47 -6.67 10.09 10.81
C ALA A 47 -6.27 11.18 9.80
N ASP A 48 -4.98 11.53 9.70
CA ASP A 48 -4.47 12.49 8.74
C ASP A 48 -4.56 11.92 7.30
N VAL A 49 -4.25 10.64 7.10
CA VAL A 49 -4.40 9.94 5.81
C VAL A 49 -5.89 9.90 5.41
N GLU A 50 -6.77 9.49 6.31
CA GLU A 50 -8.21 9.43 6.06
C GLU A 50 -8.79 10.81 5.72
N LYS A 51 -8.36 11.85 6.44
CA LYS A 51 -8.74 13.22 6.14
C LYS A 51 -8.31 13.65 4.74
N SER A 52 -7.05 13.38 4.37
CA SER A 52 -6.53 13.67 3.03
C SER A 52 -7.34 12.97 1.94
N MET A 53 -7.71 11.71 2.15
CA MET A 53 -8.53 10.97 1.18
C MET A 53 -9.95 11.51 1.10
N ASN A 54 -10.59 11.85 2.23
CA ASN A 54 -11.93 12.42 2.24
C ASN A 54 -11.98 13.80 1.56
N GLU A 55 -10.92 14.61 1.69
CA GLU A 55 -10.82 15.89 0.96
C GLU A 55 -10.74 15.69 -0.56
N GLN A 56 -10.07 14.63 -1.03
CA GLN A 56 -9.99 14.27 -2.45
C GLN A 56 -11.30 13.65 -2.98
N LEU A 57 -11.94 12.78 -2.18
CA LEU A 57 -13.18 12.11 -2.54
C LEU A 57 -14.37 13.08 -2.65
N GLY A 58 -14.37 14.15 -1.84
CA GLY A 58 -15.50 15.04 -1.69
C GLY A 58 -16.68 14.39 -0.96
N GLU A 59 -17.91 14.84 -1.26
CA GLU A 59 -19.12 14.24 -0.69
C GLU A 59 -19.42 12.91 -1.38
N VAL A 60 -19.42 11.81 -0.61
CA VAL A 60 -19.69 10.45 -1.08
C VAL A 60 -20.80 9.80 -0.24
N PRO A 61 -21.55 8.85 -0.80
CA PRO A 61 -22.54 8.08 -0.05
C PRO A 61 -21.89 7.31 1.11
N GLU A 62 -22.51 7.30 2.29
CA GLU A 62 -22.06 6.49 3.43
C GLU A 62 -22.52 5.05 3.32
N LYS A 63 -23.63 4.79 2.62
CA LYS A 63 -24.24 3.47 2.48
C LYS A 63 -24.69 3.21 1.05
N SER A 64 -24.68 1.94 0.68
CA SER A 64 -25.20 1.48 -0.60
C SER A 64 -26.71 1.70 -0.72
N GLN A 65 -27.15 1.94 -1.95
CA GLN A 65 -28.57 1.98 -2.35
C GLN A 65 -28.98 0.71 -3.12
N GLY A 66 -28.11 -0.31 -3.13
CA GLY A 66 -28.33 -1.59 -3.79
C GLY A 66 -27.46 -1.79 -5.03
N GLU A 67 -26.40 -0.99 -5.16
CA GLU A 67 -25.38 -1.17 -6.19
C GLU A 67 -24.64 -2.50 -6.02
N LYS A 68 -24.17 -3.06 -7.14
CA LYS A 68 -23.33 -4.25 -7.17
C LYS A 68 -21.96 -3.91 -7.71
N VAL A 69 -20.93 -4.23 -6.94
CA VAL A 69 -19.55 -3.91 -7.31
C VAL A 69 -18.73 -5.18 -7.44
N GLY A 70 -18.10 -5.34 -8.61
CA GLY A 70 -17.08 -6.35 -8.81
C GLY A 70 -15.70 -5.79 -8.50
N VAL A 71 -14.85 -6.58 -7.85
CA VAL A 71 -13.46 -6.21 -7.56
C VAL A 71 -12.54 -7.25 -8.20
N LEU A 72 -11.59 -6.82 -9.02
CA LEU A 72 -10.57 -7.67 -9.65
C LEU A 72 -9.20 -7.28 -9.15
N ILE A 73 -8.59 -8.15 -8.36
CA ILE A 73 -7.21 -8.02 -7.85
C ILE A 73 -6.22 -8.85 -8.66
N SER A 74 -4.92 -8.76 -8.37
CA SER A 74 -3.91 -9.62 -8.96
C SER A 74 -4.07 -11.05 -8.44
N SER A 75 -3.36 -11.44 -7.38
CA SER A 75 -3.43 -12.80 -6.83
C SER A 75 -3.20 -12.80 -5.32
N THR A 76 -4.03 -13.54 -4.58
CA THR A 76 -3.87 -13.74 -3.13
C THR A 76 -2.70 -14.65 -2.75
N SER A 77 -1.93 -15.15 -3.72
CA SER A 77 -0.63 -15.78 -3.47
C SER A 77 0.38 -14.79 -2.83
N ASN A 78 0.18 -13.49 -3.02
CA ASN A 78 0.88 -12.42 -2.32
C ASN A 78 0.03 -11.91 -1.14
N GLU A 79 0.63 -11.83 0.06
CA GLU A 79 -0.04 -11.37 1.30
C GLU A 79 -0.67 -9.98 1.14
N PHE A 80 -0.03 -9.06 0.38
CA PHE A 80 -0.59 -7.73 0.12
C PHE A 80 -1.99 -7.82 -0.50
N TRP A 81 -2.17 -8.64 -1.56
CA TRP A 81 -3.47 -8.79 -2.21
C TRP A 81 -4.47 -9.56 -1.34
N GLY A 82 -4.01 -10.51 -0.52
CA GLY A 82 -4.84 -11.16 0.50
C GLY A 82 -5.39 -10.16 1.52
N THR A 83 -4.52 -9.24 1.98
CA THR A 83 -4.91 -8.14 2.86
C THR A 83 -5.89 -7.20 2.16
N MET A 84 -5.62 -6.79 0.92
CA MET A 84 -6.53 -5.95 0.14
C MET A 84 -7.92 -6.57 -0.01
N LYS A 85 -8.01 -7.87 -0.32
CA LYS A 85 -9.29 -8.60 -0.39
C LYS A 85 -10.08 -8.48 0.91
N THR A 86 -9.43 -8.79 2.04
CA THR A 86 -10.07 -8.68 3.37
C THR A 86 -10.54 -7.25 3.64
N ARG A 87 -9.74 -6.23 3.30
CA ARG A 87 -10.10 -4.83 3.50
C ARG A 87 -11.24 -4.36 2.59
N TYR A 88 -11.33 -4.87 1.37
CA TYR A 88 -12.49 -4.63 0.50
C TYR A 88 -13.77 -5.20 1.12
N GLU A 89 -13.72 -6.44 1.63
CA GLU A 89 -14.86 -7.10 2.27
C GLU A 89 -15.31 -6.33 3.52
N GLU A 90 -14.36 -5.90 4.39
CA GLU A 90 -14.64 -5.08 5.57
C GLU A 90 -15.27 -3.71 5.20
N ALA A 91 -14.71 -3.03 4.20
CA ALA A 91 -15.22 -1.73 3.75
C ALA A 91 -16.62 -1.84 3.14
N ALA A 92 -16.88 -2.89 2.37
CA ALA A 92 -18.17 -3.18 1.77
C ALA A 92 -19.23 -3.54 2.82
N GLU A 93 -18.89 -4.39 3.80
CA GLU A 93 -19.77 -4.68 4.93
C GLU A 93 -20.15 -3.41 5.69
N ALA A 94 -19.17 -2.55 5.99
CA ALA A 94 -19.42 -1.28 6.65
C ALA A 94 -20.32 -0.34 5.85
N ALA A 95 -20.25 -0.38 4.51
CA ALA A 95 -21.08 0.39 3.59
C ALA A 95 -22.42 -0.29 3.23
N GLU A 96 -22.69 -1.50 3.73
CA GLU A 96 -23.86 -2.33 3.35
C GLU A 96 -23.92 -2.57 1.82
N LEU A 97 -22.74 -2.69 1.18
CA LEU A 97 -22.58 -2.88 -0.25
C LEU A 97 -22.38 -4.35 -0.59
N ASP A 98 -23.03 -4.83 -1.66
CA ASP A 98 -22.80 -6.17 -2.21
C ASP A 98 -21.57 -6.15 -3.13
N ILE A 99 -20.55 -6.93 -2.79
CA ILE A 99 -19.34 -7.06 -3.61
C ILE A 99 -19.00 -8.52 -3.90
N GLU A 100 -18.33 -8.76 -5.02
CA GLU A 100 -17.70 -10.03 -5.34
C GLU A 100 -16.25 -9.79 -5.78
N VAL A 101 -15.28 -10.50 -5.15
CA VAL A 101 -13.86 -10.33 -5.42
C VAL A 101 -13.34 -11.47 -6.29
N PHE A 102 -12.73 -11.10 -7.42
CA PHE A 102 -12.09 -11.99 -8.39
C PHE A 102 -10.58 -11.79 -8.37
N GLU A 103 -9.83 -12.81 -8.76
CA GLU A 103 -8.39 -12.80 -8.82
C GLU A 103 -7.83 -13.67 -9.96
N ALA A 104 -6.60 -13.41 -10.37
CA ALA A 104 -5.83 -14.30 -11.22
C ALA A 104 -5.22 -15.45 -10.40
N SER A 105 -4.75 -16.51 -11.07
CA SER A 105 -4.15 -17.66 -10.41
C SER A 105 -2.73 -17.39 -9.86
N ALA A 106 -2.03 -16.37 -10.40
CA ALA A 106 -0.69 -15.94 -10.02
C ALA A 106 -0.49 -14.45 -10.34
N GLU A 107 0.57 -13.83 -9.81
CA GLU A 107 0.88 -12.41 -10.02
C GLU A 107 1.33 -12.07 -11.47
N ASP A 108 1.70 -13.08 -12.26
CA ASP A 108 2.07 -12.97 -13.68
C ASP A 108 1.02 -13.54 -14.64
N ASP A 109 -0.11 -14.08 -14.13
CA ASP A 109 -1.19 -14.66 -14.94
C ASP A 109 -2.10 -13.59 -15.56
N ALA A 110 -1.56 -12.83 -16.50
CA ALA A 110 -2.26 -11.75 -17.19
C ALA A 110 -3.45 -12.24 -18.04
N GLU A 111 -3.36 -13.46 -18.60
CA GLU A 111 -4.44 -14.08 -19.40
C GLU A 111 -5.59 -14.50 -18.49
N GLY A 112 -5.31 -15.17 -17.37
CA GLY A 112 -6.32 -15.56 -16.39
C GLY A 112 -7.02 -14.36 -15.78
N GLN A 113 -6.30 -13.24 -15.55
CA GLN A 113 -6.91 -12.01 -15.06
C GLN A 113 -7.89 -11.41 -16.09
N LEU A 114 -7.55 -11.42 -17.39
CA LEU A 114 -8.46 -10.98 -18.44
C LEU A 114 -9.70 -11.88 -18.54
N ASP A 115 -9.54 -13.19 -18.41
CA ASP A 115 -10.67 -14.13 -18.40
C ASP A 115 -11.60 -13.89 -17.21
N ALA A 116 -11.05 -13.58 -16.05
CA ALA A 116 -11.83 -13.17 -14.88
C ALA A 116 -12.62 -11.88 -15.16
N LEU A 117 -11.99 -10.84 -15.76
CA LEU A 117 -12.67 -9.61 -16.14
C LEU A 117 -13.78 -9.86 -17.15
N ASN A 118 -13.54 -10.68 -18.17
CA ASN A 118 -14.56 -11.05 -19.16
C ASN A 118 -15.76 -11.76 -18.52
N THR A 119 -15.50 -12.58 -17.50
CA THR A 119 -16.56 -13.21 -16.70
C THR A 119 -17.37 -12.15 -15.94
N MET A 120 -16.70 -11.22 -15.27
CA MET A 120 -17.34 -10.12 -14.53
C MET A 120 -18.19 -9.23 -15.45
N VAL A 121 -17.72 -8.92 -16.65
CA VAL A 121 -18.48 -8.16 -17.66
C VAL A 121 -19.74 -8.91 -18.11
N GLY A 122 -19.78 -10.23 -17.98
CA GLY A 122 -20.96 -11.05 -18.21
C GLY A 122 -21.98 -11.02 -17.05
N MET A 123 -21.59 -10.53 -15.90
CA MET A 123 -22.43 -10.42 -14.70
C MET A 123 -23.14 -9.06 -14.62
N ASP A 124 -23.99 -8.90 -13.61
CA ASP A 124 -24.82 -7.68 -13.42
C ASP A 124 -24.16 -6.75 -12.38
N PHE A 125 -22.96 -6.24 -12.71
CA PHE A 125 -22.26 -5.24 -11.90
C PHE A 125 -22.53 -3.82 -12.45
N ASP A 126 -22.73 -2.88 -11.52
CA ASP A 126 -22.81 -1.45 -11.84
C ASP A 126 -21.41 -0.83 -12.00
N VAL A 127 -20.46 -1.31 -11.19
CA VAL A 127 -19.07 -0.84 -11.16
C VAL A 127 -18.11 -2.02 -11.06
N ILE A 128 -16.99 -1.94 -11.74
CA ILE A 128 -15.84 -2.83 -11.58
C ILE A 128 -14.64 -2.01 -11.11
N ILE A 129 -14.06 -2.39 -9.96
CA ILE A 129 -12.77 -1.91 -9.47
C ILE A 129 -11.72 -2.92 -9.92
N LEU A 130 -10.66 -2.50 -10.60
CA LEU A 130 -9.63 -3.42 -11.10
C LEU A 130 -8.21 -2.91 -10.82
N SER A 131 -7.32 -3.89 -10.57
CA SER A 131 -5.88 -3.67 -10.38
C SER A 131 -5.13 -4.54 -11.40
N PRO A 132 -4.71 -3.99 -12.56
CA PRO A 132 -4.13 -4.79 -13.64
C PRO A 132 -2.74 -5.34 -13.27
N ILE A 133 -2.40 -6.52 -13.80
CA ILE A 133 -1.06 -7.12 -13.68
C ILE A 133 -0.04 -6.31 -14.49
N ASN A 134 -0.42 -5.84 -15.67
CA ASN A 134 0.39 -4.92 -16.49
C ASN A 134 -0.49 -3.87 -17.18
N GLY A 135 0.14 -2.88 -17.79
CA GLY A 135 -0.56 -1.72 -18.35
C GLY A 135 -1.58 -2.03 -19.46
N THR A 136 -1.56 -3.22 -20.06
CA THR A 136 -2.35 -3.51 -21.29
C THR A 136 -3.25 -4.74 -21.20
N ASN A 137 -3.01 -5.65 -20.27
CA ASN A 137 -3.70 -6.95 -20.23
C ASN A 137 -5.22 -6.85 -20.08
N LEU A 138 -5.74 -5.85 -19.39
CA LEU A 138 -7.18 -5.69 -19.15
C LEU A 138 -7.89 -4.79 -20.17
N ILE A 139 -7.17 -4.15 -21.11
CA ILE A 139 -7.77 -3.23 -22.09
C ILE A 139 -8.99 -3.82 -22.82
N PRO A 140 -8.93 -5.06 -23.38
CA PRO A 140 -10.10 -5.62 -24.07
C PRO A 140 -11.33 -5.78 -23.16
N GLY A 141 -11.12 -6.19 -21.91
CA GLY A 141 -12.20 -6.35 -20.94
C GLY A 141 -12.78 -5.00 -20.48
N ILE A 142 -11.95 -3.96 -20.33
CA ILE A 142 -12.40 -2.60 -20.00
C ILE A 142 -13.27 -2.04 -21.13
N VAL A 143 -12.85 -2.19 -22.40
CA VAL A 143 -13.66 -1.78 -23.55
C VAL A 143 -15.02 -2.50 -23.54
N ALA A 144 -15.04 -3.80 -23.28
CA ALA A 144 -16.27 -4.58 -23.19
C ALA A 144 -17.17 -4.16 -22.01
N ALA A 145 -16.59 -3.74 -20.87
CA ALA A 145 -17.33 -3.17 -19.75
C ALA A 145 -17.97 -1.82 -20.13
N ASN A 146 -17.19 -0.93 -20.78
CA ASN A 146 -17.70 0.36 -21.23
C ASN A 146 -18.86 0.23 -22.25
N GLU A 147 -18.80 -0.77 -23.16
CA GLU A 147 -19.90 -1.06 -24.11
C GLU A 147 -21.21 -1.46 -23.41
N LYS A 148 -21.15 -1.88 -22.15
CA LYS A 148 -22.29 -2.25 -21.30
C LYS A 148 -22.65 -1.20 -20.26
N ASP A 149 -22.06 -0.01 -20.34
CA ASP A 149 -22.24 1.09 -19.37
C ASP A 149 -21.79 0.72 -17.93
N ILE A 150 -20.98 -0.35 -17.75
CA ILE A 150 -20.38 -0.70 -16.47
C ILE A 150 -19.27 0.31 -16.18
N LYS A 151 -19.32 0.95 -15.00
CA LYS A 151 -18.30 1.91 -14.58
C LYS A 151 -17.00 1.19 -14.21
N VAL A 152 -15.85 1.74 -14.60
CA VAL A 152 -14.55 1.12 -14.34
C VAL A 152 -13.67 2.05 -13.53
N ILE A 153 -13.24 1.56 -12.36
CA ILE A 153 -12.27 2.21 -11.48
C ILE A 153 -10.95 1.46 -11.59
N ASN A 154 -9.85 2.15 -11.93
CA ASN A 154 -8.52 1.60 -11.79
C ASN A 154 -7.97 1.91 -10.40
N LEU A 155 -7.64 0.86 -9.62
CA LEU A 155 -6.97 0.98 -8.35
C LEU A 155 -5.53 0.48 -8.44
N GLY A 156 -4.59 1.28 -7.94
CA GLY A 156 -3.17 0.91 -7.82
C GLY A 156 -2.43 0.90 -9.17
N PRO A 157 -1.90 -0.26 -9.61
CA PRO A 157 -1.21 -0.37 -10.88
C PRO A 157 -2.02 0.17 -12.03
N GLY A 158 -1.38 0.98 -12.89
CA GLY A 158 -2.10 1.72 -13.93
C GLY A 158 -2.35 0.92 -15.20
N VAL A 159 -3.51 1.13 -15.79
CA VAL A 159 -3.74 0.81 -17.21
C VAL A 159 -3.01 1.85 -18.06
N ASP A 160 -2.45 1.45 -19.19
CA ASP A 160 -1.98 2.37 -20.23
C ASP A 160 -3.18 3.11 -20.84
N GLU A 161 -3.43 4.32 -20.33
CA GLU A 161 -4.58 5.11 -20.70
C GLU A 161 -4.55 5.55 -22.18
N ALA A 162 -3.35 5.69 -22.77
CA ALA A 162 -3.20 6.00 -24.19
C ALA A 162 -3.62 4.79 -25.05
N ALA A 163 -3.12 3.60 -24.72
CA ALA A 163 -3.51 2.37 -25.42
C ALA A 163 -5.00 2.04 -25.22
N LEU A 164 -5.54 2.31 -24.00
CA LEU A 164 -6.97 2.15 -23.73
C LEU A 164 -7.81 3.08 -24.59
N ALA A 165 -7.44 4.36 -24.69
CA ALA A 165 -8.14 5.35 -25.52
C ALA A 165 -8.07 4.97 -27.03
N ASP A 166 -6.92 4.52 -27.51
CA ASP A 166 -6.75 4.03 -28.89
C ASP A 166 -7.64 2.80 -29.19
N ALA A 167 -7.90 1.97 -28.18
CA ALA A 167 -8.84 0.85 -28.26
C ALA A 167 -10.32 1.26 -28.13
N GLY A 168 -10.60 2.55 -27.86
CA GLY A 168 -11.95 3.09 -27.70
C GLY A 168 -12.54 2.94 -26.31
N GLY A 169 -11.71 2.59 -25.31
CA GLY A 169 -12.12 2.48 -23.90
C GLY A 169 -11.76 3.71 -23.07
N HIS A 170 -12.24 3.72 -21.83
CA HIS A 170 -11.92 4.75 -20.83
C HIS A 170 -12.02 4.20 -19.41
N LEU A 171 -11.43 4.91 -18.45
CA LEU A 171 -11.66 4.73 -17.03
C LEU A 171 -12.60 5.82 -16.52
N ASP A 172 -13.55 5.45 -15.64
CA ASP A 172 -14.45 6.43 -15.00
C ASP A 172 -13.78 7.10 -13.80
N ALA A 173 -12.85 6.42 -13.14
CA ALA A 173 -12.03 6.97 -12.06
C ALA A 173 -10.73 6.20 -11.86
N LYS A 174 -9.79 6.83 -11.15
CA LYS A 174 -8.52 6.22 -10.76
C LYS A 174 -8.17 6.60 -9.32
N ILE A 175 -7.74 5.65 -8.56
CA ILE A 175 -7.18 5.82 -7.22
C ILE A 175 -5.88 5.04 -7.14
N THR A 176 -4.79 5.67 -6.75
CA THR A 176 -3.45 5.09 -6.81
C THR A 176 -2.53 5.64 -5.74
N VAL A 177 -1.30 5.20 -5.74
CA VAL A 177 -0.16 5.80 -5.04
C VAL A 177 0.85 6.29 -6.06
N ASN A 178 1.75 7.17 -5.65
CA ASN A 178 2.84 7.58 -6.52
C ASN A 178 4.00 6.57 -6.43
N PHE A 179 4.10 5.68 -7.42
CA PHE A 179 5.12 4.64 -7.44
C PHE A 179 6.55 5.19 -7.59
N GLU A 180 6.74 6.28 -8.34
CA GLU A 180 8.06 6.93 -8.42
C GLU A 180 8.44 7.52 -7.05
N GLU A 181 7.50 8.13 -6.33
CA GLU A 181 7.74 8.65 -4.99
C GLU A 181 8.07 7.53 -3.98
N GLN A 182 7.51 6.33 -4.14
CA GLN A 182 7.90 5.17 -3.33
C GLN A 182 9.38 4.87 -3.50
N GLY A 183 9.86 4.71 -4.74
CA GLY A 183 11.26 4.49 -5.05
C GLY A 183 12.16 5.64 -4.60
N GLN A 184 11.76 6.87 -4.87
CA GLN A 184 12.50 8.07 -4.44
C GLN A 184 12.66 8.15 -2.93
N THR A 185 11.60 7.83 -2.17
CA THR A 185 11.62 7.92 -0.70
C THR A 185 12.55 6.88 -0.11
N VAL A 186 12.50 5.65 -0.58
CA VAL A 186 13.43 4.59 -0.16
C VAL A 186 14.87 4.93 -0.53
N ALA A 187 15.10 5.37 -1.77
CA ALA A 187 16.45 5.71 -2.24
C ALA A 187 17.06 6.88 -1.45
N LYS A 188 16.26 7.89 -1.08
CA LYS A 188 16.72 9.00 -0.23
C LYS A 188 17.16 8.54 1.15
N ASP A 189 16.39 7.62 1.79
CA ASP A 189 16.77 7.04 3.08
C ASP A 189 18.06 6.20 2.95
N ILE A 190 18.21 5.43 1.86
CA ILE A 190 19.46 4.71 1.55
C ILE A 190 20.64 5.67 1.44
N VAL A 191 20.51 6.73 0.64
CA VAL A 191 21.56 7.73 0.44
C VAL A 191 21.97 8.38 1.76
N GLU A 192 20.98 8.75 2.61
CA GLU A 192 21.22 9.33 3.93
C GLU A 192 21.96 8.35 4.84
N ARG A 193 21.58 7.09 4.90
CA ARG A 193 22.22 6.07 5.76
C ARG A 193 23.62 5.71 5.30
N LEU A 194 23.91 5.86 4.02
CA LEU A 194 25.23 5.65 3.45
C LEU A 194 26.12 6.89 3.46
N ASP A 195 25.67 8.00 4.10
CA ASP A 195 26.37 9.30 4.06
C ASP A 195 26.72 9.76 2.62
N GLY A 196 25.92 9.37 1.64
CA GLY A 196 26.05 9.73 0.23
C GLY A 196 27.10 8.94 -0.56
N GLU A 197 27.66 7.86 -0.02
CA GLU A 197 28.73 7.08 -0.68
C GLU A 197 28.51 5.57 -0.53
N GLY A 198 28.53 4.81 -1.63
CA GLY A 198 28.47 3.35 -1.60
C GLY A 198 27.85 2.71 -2.84
N GLN A 199 27.98 1.40 -2.92
CA GLN A 199 27.36 0.60 -3.97
C GLN A 199 25.96 0.13 -3.53
N VAL A 200 25.00 0.24 -4.46
CA VAL A 200 23.61 -0.15 -4.24
C VAL A 200 23.11 -1.03 -5.38
N ALA A 201 22.08 -1.83 -5.11
CA ALA A 201 21.43 -2.66 -6.11
C ALA A 201 19.91 -2.56 -6.02
N ILE A 202 19.21 -2.87 -7.11
CA ILE A 202 17.77 -2.95 -7.19
C ILE A 202 17.35 -4.36 -7.60
N LEU A 203 16.34 -4.92 -6.91
CA LEU A 203 15.61 -6.11 -7.33
C LEU A 203 14.25 -5.65 -7.86
N GLU A 204 14.08 -5.71 -9.17
CA GLU A 204 12.89 -5.22 -9.86
C GLU A 204 11.74 -6.23 -9.74
N GLY A 205 10.52 -5.77 -9.96
CA GLY A 205 9.35 -6.64 -10.07
C GLY A 205 9.16 -7.20 -11.48
N LEU A 206 7.90 -7.29 -11.92
CA LEU A 206 7.53 -7.73 -13.25
C LEU A 206 7.71 -6.59 -14.25
N ALA A 207 8.40 -6.86 -15.37
CA ALA A 207 8.54 -5.92 -16.46
C ALA A 207 7.16 -5.55 -17.07
N GLY A 208 6.93 -4.26 -17.34
CA GLY A 208 5.65 -3.74 -17.82
C GLY A 208 4.60 -3.53 -16.72
N ALA A 209 4.90 -3.86 -15.47
CA ALA A 209 4.07 -3.54 -14.33
C ALA A 209 4.40 -2.11 -13.83
N ALA A 210 3.41 -1.22 -13.86
CA ALA A 210 3.60 0.20 -13.55
C ALA A 210 4.23 0.46 -12.17
N GLN A 211 3.91 -0.38 -11.16
CA GLN A 211 4.49 -0.29 -9.83
C GLN A 211 5.96 -0.70 -9.79
N SER A 212 6.39 -1.69 -10.60
CA SER A 212 7.80 -2.05 -10.72
C SER A 212 8.58 -0.93 -11.39
N GLU A 213 8.15 -0.52 -12.58
CA GLU A 213 8.82 0.52 -13.38
C GLU A 213 8.91 1.86 -12.63
N GLY A 214 7.82 2.27 -11.97
CA GLY A 214 7.82 3.53 -11.21
C GLY A 214 8.76 3.49 -10.00
N ARG A 215 8.77 2.40 -9.22
CA ARG A 215 9.68 2.24 -8.07
C ARG A 215 11.13 2.23 -8.50
N VAL A 216 11.45 1.47 -9.55
CA VAL A 216 12.81 1.43 -10.13
C VAL A 216 13.24 2.81 -10.59
N LYS A 217 12.43 3.45 -11.45
CA LYS A 217 12.73 4.79 -11.98
C LYS A 217 12.95 5.80 -10.85
N GLY A 218 12.07 5.82 -9.85
CA GLY A 218 12.20 6.75 -8.73
C GLY A 218 13.49 6.55 -7.94
N ALA A 219 13.92 5.30 -7.73
CA ALA A 219 15.17 5.00 -7.06
C ALA A 219 16.39 5.35 -7.93
N GLU A 220 16.39 4.99 -9.21
CA GLU A 220 17.46 5.32 -10.15
C GLU A 220 17.68 6.83 -10.28
N ASP A 221 16.61 7.62 -10.37
CA ASP A 221 16.69 9.09 -10.44
C ASP A 221 17.43 9.65 -9.21
N VAL A 222 17.09 9.17 -7.99
CA VAL A 222 17.77 9.62 -6.76
C VAL A 222 19.22 9.16 -6.71
N PHE A 223 19.51 7.91 -7.07
CA PHE A 223 20.89 7.41 -7.07
C PHE A 223 21.75 8.17 -8.10
N ALA A 224 21.22 8.48 -9.29
CA ALA A 224 21.92 9.23 -10.32
C ALA A 224 22.21 10.69 -9.92
N GLU A 225 21.38 11.29 -9.06
CA GLU A 225 21.60 12.65 -8.51
C GLU A 225 22.70 12.69 -7.44
N ASN A 226 23.14 11.54 -6.91
CA ASN A 226 24.14 11.43 -5.85
C ASN A 226 25.43 10.78 -6.36
N GLU A 227 26.41 11.60 -6.76
CA GLU A 227 27.66 11.15 -7.42
C GLU A 227 28.46 10.09 -6.64
N GLY A 228 28.30 10.02 -5.31
CA GLY A 228 28.98 9.02 -4.46
C GLY A 228 28.26 7.68 -4.40
N ILE A 229 27.03 7.58 -4.90
CA ILE A 229 26.27 6.34 -4.96
C ILE A 229 26.43 5.68 -6.32
N GLU A 230 26.82 4.42 -6.34
CA GLU A 230 26.98 3.62 -7.54
C GLU A 230 25.89 2.53 -7.59
N LEU A 231 24.94 2.65 -8.51
CA LEU A 231 24.01 1.56 -8.81
C LEU A 231 24.73 0.51 -9.65
N VAL A 232 25.10 -0.62 -9.02
CA VAL A 232 25.92 -1.67 -9.65
C VAL A 232 25.08 -2.75 -10.34
N ALA A 233 23.81 -2.87 -9.97
CA ALA A 233 22.88 -3.83 -10.58
C ALA A 233 21.42 -3.37 -10.41
N SER A 234 20.62 -3.58 -11.45
CA SER A 234 19.17 -3.57 -11.41
C SER A 234 18.70 -4.84 -12.13
N GLN A 235 18.02 -5.75 -11.40
CA GLN A 235 17.73 -7.09 -11.86
C GLN A 235 16.24 -7.39 -11.81
N ASP A 236 15.66 -7.71 -12.95
CA ASP A 236 14.28 -8.20 -13.06
C ASP A 236 14.12 -9.55 -12.33
N CYS A 237 13.17 -9.61 -11.40
CA CYS A 237 12.85 -10.79 -10.61
C CYS A 237 11.42 -11.30 -10.84
N ASN A 238 10.61 -10.67 -11.69
CA ASN A 238 9.23 -11.10 -12.03
C ASN A 238 8.32 -11.33 -10.81
N TRP A 239 8.52 -10.62 -9.69
CA TRP A 239 7.89 -10.87 -8.38
C TRP A 239 8.18 -12.26 -7.79
N ASP A 240 9.13 -13.02 -8.36
CA ASP A 240 9.47 -14.38 -7.97
C ASP A 240 10.60 -14.41 -6.92
N THR A 241 10.34 -15.04 -5.79
CA THR A 241 11.25 -15.09 -4.64
C THR A 241 12.50 -15.91 -4.92
N ASP A 242 12.39 -17.02 -5.68
CA ASP A 242 13.53 -17.85 -6.01
C ASP A 242 14.48 -17.09 -6.94
N THR A 243 13.92 -16.34 -7.91
CA THR A 243 14.70 -15.48 -8.81
C THR A 243 15.40 -14.37 -8.02
N ALA A 244 14.71 -13.69 -7.08
CA ALA A 244 15.31 -12.64 -6.25
C ALA A 244 16.42 -13.18 -5.33
N TYR A 245 16.24 -14.38 -4.78
CA TYR A 245 17.24 -15.04 -3.97
C TYR A 245 18.53 -15.33 -4.76
N GLU A 246 18.41 -15.92 -5.95
CA GLU A 246 19.59 -16.21 -6.81
C GLU A 246 20.21 -14.92 -7.36
N ALA A 247 19.40 -13.93 -7.75
CA ALA A 247 19.88 -12.61 -8.19
C ALA A 247 20.71 -11.93 -7.09
N THR A 248 20.27 -11.99 -5.84
CA THR A 248 21.00 -11.43 -4.71
C THR A 248 22.36 -12.09 -4.54
N LYS A 249 22.44 -13.42 -4.64
CA LYS A 249 23.72 -14.15 -4.56
C LYS A 249 24.68 -13.79 -5.68
N ASP A 250 24.16 -13.65 -6.89
CA ASP A 250 24.95 -13.26 -8.07
C ASP A 250 25.47 -11.82 -7.93
N ILE A 251 24.60 -10.90 -7.52
CA ILE A 251 24.95 -9.50 -7.27
C ILE A 251 26.06 -9.39 -6.22
N MET A 252 25.89 -10.04 -5.05
CA MET A 252 26.86 -9.98 -3.95
C MET A 252 28.16 -10.70 -4.27
N THR A 253 28.14 -11.73 -5.14
CA THR A 253 29.34 -12.38 -5.63
C THR A 253 30.12 -11.51 -6.59
N ALA A 254 29.43 -10.80 -7.49
CA ALA A 254 30.05 -9.90 -8.45
C ALA A 254 30.47 -8.56 -7.81
N ASN A 255 29.71 -8.07 -6.83
CA ASN A 255 29.87 -6.76 -6.19
C ASN A 255 29.86 -6.93 -4.65
N PRO A 256 30.93 -7.42 -4.02
CA PRO A 256 30.95 -7.70 -2.58
C PRO A 256 30.89 -6.44 -1.70
N ASP A 257 31.03 -5.26 -2.28
CA ASP A 257 30.97 -3.96 -1.59
C ASP A 257 29.59 -3.32 -1.59
N VAL A 258 28.54 -4.00 -2.10
CA VAL A 258 27.15 -3.52 -2.03
C VAL A 258 26.75 -3.30 -0.57
N LYS A 259 26.19 -2.12 -0.29
CA LYS A 259 25.80 -1.65 1.05
C LYS A 259 24.28 -1.57 1.23
N ALA A 260 23.52 -1.47 0.14
CA ALA A 260 22.07 -1.48 0.22
C ALA A 260 21.46 -2.17 -1.00
N ILE A 261 20.33 -2.83 -0.76
CA ILE A 261 19.47 -3.44 -1.79
C ILE A 261 18.06 -2.87 -1.61
N PHE A 262 17.55 -2.23 -2.67
CA PHE A 262 16.14 -1.89 -2.77
C PHE A 262 15.41 -2.96 -3.57
N ALA A 263 14.48 -3.66 -2.95
CA ALA A 263 13.60 -4.61 -3.62
C ALA A 263 12.21 -3.98 -3.85
N CYS A 264 11.67 -4.18 -5.04
CA CYS A 264 10.41 -3.54 -5.44
C CYS A 264 9.17 -4.06 -4.68
N ASN A 265 9.29 -5.13 -3.89
CA ASN A 265 8.30 -5.52 -2.87
C ASN A 265 8.96 -6.29 -1.71
N ASP A 266 8.19 -6.57 -0.68
CA ASP A 266 8.68 -7.27 0.52
C ASP A 266 9.05 -8.73 0.26
N ASN A 267 8.36 -9.43 -0.64
CA ASN A 267 8.70 -10.82 -0.97
C ASN A 267 10.12 -10.92 -1.54
N LEU A 268 10.48 -10.01 -2.45
CA LEU A 268 11.83 -9.93 -3.01
C LEU A 268 12.85 -9.49 -1.95
N ALA A 269 12.47 -8.55 -1.07
CA ALA A 269 13.33 -8.09 0.02
C ALA A 269 13.65 -9.23 1.02
N LEU A 270 12.65 -10.02 1.40
CA LEU A 270 12.82 -11.15 2.30
C LEU A 270 13.68 -12.26 1.66
N ALA A 271 13.54 -12.50 0.35
CA ALA A 271 14.41 -13.39 -0.40
C ALA A 271 15.87 -12.89 -0.41
N ALA A 272 16.09 -11.59 -0.55
CA ALA A 272 17.42 -10.98 -0.44
C ALA A 272 18.01 -11.16 0.97
N VAL A 273 17.21 -10.94 2.01
CA VAL A 273 17.64 -11.19 3.42
C VAL A 273 18.03 -12.64 3.62
N GLN A 274 17.24 -13.58 3.09
CA GLN A 274 17.60 -15.01 3.17
C GLN A 274 18.92 -15.29 2.48
N ALA A 275 19.14 -14.80 1.26
CA ALA A 275 20.38 -14.99 0.51
C ALA A 275 21.60 -14.45 1.26
N LEU A 276 21.51 -13.22 1.79
CA LEU A 276 22.56 -12.57 2.57
C LEU A 276 22.92 -13.38 3.83
N ASN A 277 21.90 -13.85 4.56
CA ASN A 277 22.09 -14.68 5.75
C ASN A 277 22.79 -16.00 5.42
N GLU A 278 22.42 -16.69 4.35
CA GLU A 278 23.05 -17.95 3.93
C GLU A 278 24.49 -17.75 3.42
N MET A 279 24.79 -16.58 2.83
CA MET A 279 26.15 -16.19 2.45
C MET A 279 27.00 -15.73 3.64
N GLY A 280 26.40 -15.52 4.81
CA GLY A 280 27.08 -14.97 5.99
C GLY A 280 27.49 -13.50 5.82
N ILE A 281 26.74 -12.74 5.02
CA ILE A 281 26.98 -11.32 4.75
C ILE A 281 26.12 -10.47 5.68
N GLU A 282 26.75 -9.58 6.42
CA GLU A 282 26.10 -8.66 7.35
C GLU A 282 26.33 -7.20 6.94
N GLY A 283 25.46 -6.29 7.42
CA GLY A 283 25.63 -4.85 7.25
C GLY A 283 25.17 -4.31 5.89
N VAL A 284 24.37 -5.08 5.16
CA VAL A 284 23.66 -4.63 3.95
C VAL A 284 22.27 -4.17 4.34
N TYR A 285 21.89 -2.92 4.01
CA TYR A 285 20.55 -2.40 4.22
C TYR A 285 19.60 -2.95 3.16
N VAL A 286 18.57 -3.69 3.58
CA VAL A 286 17.55 -4.23 2.67
C VAL A 286 16.23 -3.49 2.89
N TYR A 287 15.65 -3.01 1.80
CA TYR A 287 14.36 -2.33 1.79
C TYR A 287 13.38 -3.05 0.88
N GLY A 288 12.10 -3.00 1.28
CA GLY A 288 10.97 -3.49 0.49
C GLY A 288 9.86 -2.46 0.32
N VAL A 289 8.74 -2.93 -0.15
CA VAL A 289 7.47 -2.20 -0.25
C VAL A 289 6.35 -3.17 0.10
N ASP A 290 5.30 -2.71 0.73
CA ASP A 290 4.02 -3.31 1.14
C ASP A 290 3.85 -3.37 2.65
N TYR A 291 4.92 -3.48 3.44
CA TYR A 291 4.92 -3.64 4.90
C TYR A 291 4.08 -4.86 5.33
N THR A 292 4.37 -6.01 4.70
CA THR A 292 3.76 -7.30 5.05
C THR A 292 4.11 -7.72 6.49
N SER A 293 3.39 -8.70 7.04
CA SER A 293 3.65 -9.19 8.41
C SER A 293 5.06 -9.72 8.59
N ASP A 294 5.59 -10.42 7.59
CA ASP A 294 6.94 -10.95 7.61
C ASP A 294 8.00 -9.85 7.47
N ALA A 295 7.75 -8.82 6.64
CA ALA A 295 8.63 -7.66 6.54
C ALA A 295 8.64 -6.83 7.83
N LYS A 296 7.47 -6.63 8.48
CA LYS A 296 7.40 -6.00 9.80
C LYS A 296 8.28 -6.75 10.80
N ALA A 297 8.14 -8.08 10.90
CA ALA A 297 8.96 -8.89 11.78
C ALA A 297 10.46 -8.77 11.45
N ALA A 298 10.83 -8.77 10.16
CA ALA A 298 12.20 -8.60 9.72
C ALA A 298 12.80 -7.22 10.06
N ILE A 299 11.97 -6.16 10.04
CA ILE A 299 12.39 -4.81 10.47
C ILE A 299 12.58 -4.77 11.98
N GLU A 300 11.66 -5.36 12.76
CA GLU A 300 11.75 -5.47 14.22
C GLU A 300 12.99 -6.30 14.63
N ASP A 301 13.29 -7.40 13.92
CA ASP A 301 14.47 -8.25 14.12
C ASP A 301 15.76 -7.67 13.51
N LYS A 302 15.69 -6.51 12.84
CA LYS A 302 16.79 -5.77 12.22
C LYS A 302 17.48 -6.51 11.07
N THR A 303 16.81 -7.43 10.42
CA THR A 303 17.28 -8.11 9.20
C THR A 303 16.87 -7.35 7.93
N MET A 304 15.78 -6.57 7.99
CA MET A 304 15.44 -5.53 7.02
C MET A 304 15.61 -4.14 7.63
N MET A 305 15.96 -3.16 6.80
CA MET A 305 16.04 -1.76 7.25
C MET A 305 14.68 -1.07 7.20
N GLY A 306 13.87 -1.34 6.20
CA GLY A 306 12.57 -0.71 6.08
C GLY A 306 11.70 -1.28 4.97
N SER A 307 10.45 -0.85 4.97
CA SER A 307 9.46 -1.12 3.92
C SER A 307 8.57 0.09 3.69
N MET A 308 8.34 0.42 2.42
CA MET A 308 7.43 1.49 2.04
C MET A 308 6.00 0.99 2.08
N THR A 309 5.08 1.78 2.63
CA THR A 309 3.69 1.36 2.79
C THR A 309 2.68 2.50 2.60
N TYR A 310 1.41 2.14 2.58
CA TYR A 310 0.24 3.00 2.67
C TYR A 310 -0.91 2.24 3.34
N SER A 311 -1.93 2.94 3.84
CA SER A 311 -3.04 2.27 4.53
C SER A 311 -3.97 1.54 3.56
N SER A 312 -3.91 0.21 3.55
CA SER A 312 -4.80 -0.64 2.74
C SER A 312 -6.27 -0.48 3.16
N ALA A 313 -6.55 -0.26 4.44
CA ALA A 313 -7.90 -0.05 4.95
C ALA A 313 -8.52 1.25 4.44
N ILE A 314 -7.75 2.37 4.45
CA ILE A 314 -8.23 3.66 3.92
C ILE A 314 -8.34 3.59 2.40
N TYR A 315 -7.40 2.88 1.73
CA TYR A 315 -7.39 2.74 0.28
C TYR A 315 -8.63 2.01 -0.24
N THR A 316 -8.94 0.86 0.32
CA THR A 316 -10.12 0.08 -0.08
C THR A 316 -11.42 0.78 0.31
N LYS A 317 -11.48 1.42 1.49
CA LYS A 317 -12.63 2.25 1.88
C LYS A 317 -12.88 3.38 0.89
N ALA A 318 -11.83 4.08 0.45
CA ALA A 318 -11.93 5.13 -0.55
C ALA A 318 -12.43 4.60 -1.90
N ALA A 319 -11.92 3.44 -2.35
CA ALA A 319 -12.36 2.80 -3.59
C ALA A 319 -13.83 2.36 -3.54
N ILE A 320 -14.30 1.81 -2.43
CA ILE A 320 -15.71 1.45 -2.21
C ILE A 320 -16.60 2.70 -2.23
N SER A 321 -16.19 3.77 -1.52
CA SER A 321 -16.92 5.05 -1.54
C SER A 321 -16.98 5.66 -2.95
N MET A 322 -15.88 5.59 -3.69
CA MET A 322 -15.81 6.03 -5.09
C MET A 322 -16.75 5.22 -5.99
N ALA A 323 -16.81 3.88 -5.81
CA ALA A 323 -17.69 3.02 -6.58
C ALA A 323 -19.17 3.35 -6.34
N MET A 324 -19.59 3.51 -5.10
CA MET A 324 -20.95 3.92 -4.78
C MET A 324 -21.29 5.29 -5.38
N ASN A 325 -20.37 6.26 -5.29
CA ASN A 325 -20.58 7.58 -5.87
C ASN A 325 -20.75 7.55 -7.39
N LEU A 326 -19.90 6.78 -8.10
CA LEU A 326 -20.01 6.61 -9.57
C LEU A 326 -21.33 5.92 -9.96
N ALA A 327 -21.73 4.85 -9.27
CA ALA A 327 -22.99 4.16 -9.52
C ALA A 327 -24.21 5.06 -9.32
N GLN A 328 -24.12 6.04 -8.41
CA GLN A 328 -25.17 7.03 -8.15
C GLN A 328 -25.07 8.29 -9.03
N GLY A 329 -24.20 8.27 -10.05
CA GLY A 329 -24.07 9.33 -11.05
C GLY A 329 -23.06 10.43 -10.71
N GLY A 330 -22.19 10.22 -9.72
CA GLY A 330 -21.06 11.09 -9.46
C GLY A 330 -19.96 10.95 -10.52
N SER A 331 -18.91 11.76 -10.42
CA SER A 331 -17.76 11.72 -11.35
C SER A 331 -16.48 12.17 -10.67
N TYR A 332 -15.35 11.77 -11.24
CA TYR A 332 -14.01 12.18 -10.82
C TYR A 332 -13.21 12.63 -12.04
N ASP A 333 -12.69 13.86 -11.98
CA ASP A 333 -11.96 14.48 -13.10
C ASP A 333 -10.44 14.25 -13.03
N ALA A 334 -9.94 13.76 -11.90
CA ALA A 334 -8.52 13.54 -11.66
C ALA A 334 -8.29 12.27 -10.81
N PRO A 335 -7.12 11.63 -10.93
CA PRO A 335 -6.72 10.54 -10.05
C PRO A 335 -6.65 10.99 -8.58
N LEU A 336 -7.05 10.11 -7.66
CA LEU A 336 -6.85 10.27 -6.24
C LEU A 336 -5.55 9.59 -5.83
N TYR A 337 -4.78 10.24 -4.96
CA TYR A 337 -3.50 9.72 -4.48
C TYR A 337 -3.53 9.46 -2.97
N LEU A 338 -3.23 8.22 -2.58
CA LEU A 338 -3.08 7.86 -1.18
C LEU A 338 -1.69 8.28 -0.67
N PRO A 339 -1.61 8.94 0.52
CA PRO A 339 -0.33 9.29 1.14
C PRO A 339 0.51 8.04 1.47
N LEU A 340 1.83 8.19 1.32
CA LEU A 340 2.83 7.16 1.54
C LEU A 340 3.47 7.27 2.92
N THR A 341 3.97 6.16 3.45
CA THR A 341 4.70 6.10 4.72
C THR A 341 5.87 5.12 4.58
N LEU A 342 7.08 5.57 4.89
CA LEU A 342 8.24 4.69 5.03
C LEU A 342 8.36 4.21 6.47
N VAL A 343 8.28 2.89 6.66
CA VAL A 343 8.55 2.25 7.95
C VAL A 343 9.96 1.73 7.96
N THR A 344 10.73 2.09 9.00
CA THR A 344 12.11 1.66 9.17
C THR A 344 12.33 1.15 10.59
N GLN A 345 13.53 0.65 10.88
CA GLN A 345 13.92 0.27 12.25
C GLN A 345 13.79 1.43 13.25
N ASP A 346 13.78 2.68 12.77
CA ASP A 346 13.72 3.87 13.64
C ASP A 346 12.28 4.18 14.11
N ASN A 347 11.26 3.72 13.37
CA ASN A 347 9.86 4.04 13.67
C ASN A 347 8.91 2.83 13.71
N VAL A 348 9.37 1.61 13.45
CA VAL A 348 8.53 0.40 13.43
C VAL A 348 7.77 0.19 14.75
N ALA A 349 8.37 0.56 15.88
CA ALA A 349 7.71 0.46 17.19
C ALA A 349 6.49 1.38 17.31
N ASP A 350 6.45 2.48 16.57
CA ASP A 350 5.34 3.43 16.53
C ASP A 350 4.20 2.98 15.61
N MET A 351 4.39 1.89 14.84
CA MET A 351 3.48 1.44 13.78
C MET A 351 2.50 0.34 14.22
N GLU A 352 2.37 0.11 15.52
CA GLU A 352 1.40 -0.86 16.02
C GLU A 352 -0.03 -0.39 15.71
N GLY A 353 -0.79 -1.24 14.99
CA GLY A 353 -2.15 -0.91 14.53
C GLY A 353 -2.22 -0.21 13.17
N TRP A 354 -1.09 0.03 12.49
CA TRP A 354 -1.10 0.45 11.09
C TRP A 354 -1.81 -0.61 10.22
N LYS A 355 -2.67 -0.14 9.29
CA LYS A 355 -3.57 -1.00 8.51
C LYS A 355 -3.59 -0.59 7.05
#